data_af9ebf0976108f79b1017904ebd62b36
#
_entry.id   af9ebf0976108f79b1017904ebd62b36
#
_cell.length_a   1.000
_cell.length_b   1.000
_cell.length_c   1.000
_cell.angle_alpha   90.00
_cell.angle_beta   90.00
_cell.angle_gamma   90.00
#
_symmetry.space_group_name_H-M   'P 1'
#
loop_
_entity.id
_entity.type
_entity.pdbx_description
1 polymer ?
#
loop_
_entity_poly.entity_id
_entity_poly.type
_entity_poly.pdbx_seq_one_letter_code
_entity_poly.pdbx_strand_id
1 'polypeptide(L)'
;MLTRRQFLSYTAALGAASAFSWQTYKYLNRKPPVSINRVGLPLGHLLRDGELINQPTRRYECNTLILGGGAAGLGALWYLAKHHHRDVLLAEGFERNGNNAAYTSSDGLKAPSGAHYLALPSKESVYVREMLADFGILQPDGSFRETDLVYAPESRLLYQDKWEEHLLPKEDADSKRFFDLIGRLKKAYGSDGKKIFAIPIALSSADETWRKLDNLAFQQWLEQESYNSPELLWYLDYCCRDDYGQGIGQVSAFAGLHYFAARNSAETVLTWPEGLAHLSEKLRRHAGLQEGWQWPSESSIRLEKPASVNASAVKIKPLSDGRIEVWLRDNAKGETVAVTAQHLISAMPLMVAARIIESPEQFGLDIPEYAPWLVSNFELHSFPKEKNNSELAWDNVVYGSQGLGYVVATNQFIRVARPERTIFTAYAALNHDTPQAVRRQLLEASDEELLQLAAQDLLTAYGEGFWRHVSHVDITVRGHGMSVPKPGYLSDEALLKIRSQNGGLLFAHSDLSSYSVFEEALYWGVEAARKVLA
;
A
#
# COMPACT_ATOMS: atom_id res chain seq x y z
N MET A 1 -40.39 55.34 -23.35
CA MET A 1 -38.95 55.65 -23.39
C MET A 1 -38.42 55.63 -21.95
N LEU A 2 -37.42 54.83 -21.69
CA LEU A 2 -36.76 54.83 -20.37
C LEU A 2 -36.01 56.15 -20.16
N THR A 3 -36.18 56.78 -19.02
CA THR A 3 -35.42 57.97 -18.68
C THR A 3 -33.95 57.63 -18.47
N ARG A 4 -33.04 58.57 -18.72
CA ARG A 4 -31.59 58.42 -18.55
C ARG A 4 -31.21 57.86 -17.16
N ARG A 5 -31.99 58.23 -16.14
CA ARG A 5 -31.83 57.78 -14.76
C ARG A 5 -32.26 56.32 -14.57
N GLN A 6 -33.33 55.90 -15.21
CA GLN A 6 -33.79 54.51 -15.21
C GLN A 6 -32.82 53.57 -15.96
N PHE A 7 -32.27 54.02 -17.10
CA PHE A 7 -31.25 53.30 -17.84
C PHE A 7 -29.98 53.05 -17.00
N LEU A 8 -29.48 54.10 -16.32
CA LEU A 8 -28.32 53.98 -15.43
C LEU A 8 -28.60 53.09 -14.23
N SER A 9 -29.80 53.10 -13.68
CA SER A 9 -30.19 52.20 -12.57
C SER A 9 -30.27 50.73 -13.02
N TYR A 10 -30.77 50.45 -14.22
CA TYR A 10 -30.82 49.10 -14.77
C TYR A 10 -29.45 48.55 -15.14
N THR A 11 -28.55 49.37 -15.70
CA THR A 11 -27.18 48.97 -16.01
C THR A 11 -26.36 48.75 -14.73
N ALA A 12 -26.54 49.56 -13.70
CA ALA A 12 -25.92 49.31 -12.39
C ALA A 12 -26.44 48.05 -11.69
N ALA A 13 -27.76 47.76 -11.78
CA ALA A 13 -28.34 46.56 -11.24
C ALA A 13 -27.90 45.29 -11.98
N LEU A 14 -27.80 45.33 -13.33
CA LEU A 14 -27.28 44.25 -14.14
C LEU A 14 -25.77 44.00 -13.88
N GLY A 15 -24.99 45.09 -13.74
CA GLY A 15 -23.56 45.00 -13.37
C GLY A 15 -23.36 44.40 -11.98
N ALA A 16 -24.17 44.80 -11.00
CA ALA A 16 -24.13 44.23 -9.65
C ALA A 16 -24.58 42.74 -9.64
N ALA A 17 -25.62 42.38 -10.40
CA ALA A 17 -26.08 41.02 -10.51
C ALA A 17 -25.06 40.12 -11.21
N SER A 18 -24.38 40.63 -12.26
CA SER A 18 -23.31 39.87 -12.95
C SER A 18 -22.05 39.75 -12.08
N ALA A 19 -21.66 40.77 -11.33
CA ALA A 19 -20.55 40.72 -10.38
C ALA A 19 -20.86 39.76 -9.21
N PHE A 20 -22.09 39.77 -8.70
CA PHE A 20 -22.55 38.84 -7.66
C PHE A 20 -22.61 37.41 -8.17
N SER A 21 -23.13 37.18 -9.39
CA SER A 21 -23.14 35.85 -10.00
C SER A 21 -21.73 35.35 -10.29
N TRP A 22 -20.78 36.19 -10.69
CA TRP A 22 -19.39 35.83 -10.93
C TRP A 22 -18.61 35.57 -9.64
N GLN A 23 -18.84 36.36 -8.58
CA GLN A 23 -18.28 36.08 -7.25
C GLN A 23 -18.87 34.81 -6.64
N THR A 24 -20.17 34.61 -6.78
CA THR A 24 -20.84 33.39 -6.34
C THR A 24 -20.34 32.17 -7.14
N TYR A 25 -20.16 32.30 -8.46
CA TYR A 25 -19.55 31.26 -9.29
C TYR A 25 -18.12 30.95 -8.84
N LYS A 26 -17.28 31.97 -8.63
CA LYS A 26 -15.92 31.79 -8.09
C LYS A 26 -15.90 31.16 -6.70
N TYR A 27 -16.82 31.55 -5.83
CA TYR A 27 -16.95 30.97 -4.48
C TYR A 27 -17.40 29.51 -4.54
N LEU A 28 -18.38 29.21 -5.38
CA LEU A 28 -18.93 27.86 -5.54
C LEU A 28 -17.99 26.88 -6.26
N ASN A 29 -17.04 27.38 -7.06
CA ASN A 29 -16.04 26.59 -7.79
C ASN A 29 -14.63 26.79 -7.24
N ARG A 30 -14.50 27.33 -6.02
CA ARG A 30 -13.20 27.43 -5.36
C ARG A 30 -12.69 26.03 -5.03
N LYS A 31 -11.55 25.66 -5.60
CA LYS A 31 -10.87 24.42 -5.23
C LYS A 31 -10.46 24.44 -3.75
N PRO A 32 -10.58 23.32 -3.06
CA PRO A 32 -10.24 23.22 -1.65
C PRO A 32 -8.74 23.41 -1.42
N PRO A 33 -8.30 23.73 -0.19
CA PRO A 33 -6.89 23.63 0.19
C PRO A 33 -6.35 22.22 -0.04
N VAL A 34 -5.10 22.14 -0.49
CA VAL A 34 -4.42 20.86 -0.77
C VAL A 34 -3.17 20.77 0.09
N SER A 35 -2.96 19.62 0.70
CA SER A 35 -1.69 19.23 1.33
C SER A 35 -1.06 18.10 0.52
N ILE A 36 0.24 18.19 0.25
CA ILE A 36 0.96 17.19 -0.54
C ILE A 36 2.10 16.62 0.28
N ASN A 37 2.05 15.31 0.48
CA ASN A 37 3.11 14.53 1.09
C ASN A 37 3.84 13.70 0.03
N ARG A 38 5.08 14.06 -0.30
CA ARG A 38 5.95 13.26 -1.15
C ARG A 38 6.78 12.33 -0.27
N VAL A 39 6.31 11.12 -0.09
CA VAL A 39 6.88 10.13 0.84
C VAL A 39 8.37 9.89 0.55
N GLY A 40 9.17 10.04 1.61
CA GLY A 40 10.62 9.83 1.56
C GLY A 40 11.42 11.00 1.00
N LEU A 41 10.79 12.12 0.61
CA LEU A 41 11.51 13.32 0.17
C LEU A 41 11.63 14.35 1.31
N PRO A 42 12.75 15.06 1.41
CA PRO A 42 13.98 14.96 0.58
C PRO A 42 14.93 13.82 1.00
N LEU A 43 14.65 13.14 2.14
CA LEU A 43 15.57 12.21 2.80
C LEU A 43 16.09 11.09 1.86
N GLY A 44 15.21 10.51 1.05
CA GLY A 44 15.58 9.44 0.10
C GLY A 44 16.57 9.91 -0.98
N HIS A 45 16.43 11.15 -1.45
CA HIS A 45 17.38 11.74 -2.42
C HIS A 45 18.71 12.06 -1.76
N LEU A 46 18.71 12.65 -0.57
CA LEU A 46 19.94 12.90 0.20
C LEU A 46 20.70 11.60 0.51
N LEU A 47 19.97 10.52 0.80
CA LEU A 47 20.55 9.19 0.99
C LEU A 47 21.13 8.65 -0.32
N ARG A 48 20.41 8.76 -1.43
CA ARG A 48 20.87 8.36 -2.76
C ARG A 48 22.18 9.08 -3.15
N ASP A 49 22.27 10.36 -2.84
CA ASP A 49 23.38 11.22 -3.22
C ASP A 49 24.52 11.19 -2.19
N GLY A 50 24.40 10.37 -1.11
CA GLY A 50 25.43 10.16 -0.10
C GLY A 50 25.58 11.30 0.92
N GLU A 51 24.69 12.28 0.91
CA GLU A 51 24.78 13.48 1.75
C GLU A 51 24.41 13.25 3.23
N LEU A 52 23.85 12.07 3.56
CA LEU A 52 23.42 11.72 4.93
C LEU A 52 24.46 10.93 5.72
N ILE A 53 25.59 10.57 5.13
CA ILE A 53 26.59 9.70 5.75
C ILE A 53 27.53 10.55 6.61
N ASN A 54 27.09 10.84 7.85
CA ASN A 54 27.90 11.50 8.86
C ASN A 54 28.52 10.48 9.81
N GLN A 55 29.74 10.76 10.31
CA GLN A 55 30.39 9.91 11.30
C GLN A 55 29.57 9.80 12.56
N PRO A 56 29.39 8.58 13.13
CA PRO A 56 28.62 8.39 14.34
C PRO A 56 29.25 9.10 15.53
N THR A 57 28.44 9.84 16.29
CA THR A 57 28.86 10.52 17.52
C THR A 57 28.92 9.59 18.72
N ARG A 58 28.13 8.51 18.71
CA ARG A 58 28.06 7.50 19.77
C ARG A 58 27.95 6.11 19.16
N ARG A 59 28.37 5.10 19.92
CA ARG A 59 28.30 3.69 19.52
C ARG A 59 27.57 2.87 20.56
N TYR A 60 26.73 1.95 20.09
CA TYR A 60 25.93 1.06 20.93
C TYR A 60 26.04 -0.38 20.45
N GLU A 61 25.74 -1.30 21.35
CA GLU A 61 25.57 -2.73 21.03
C GLU A 61 24.19 -3.19 21.49
N CYS A 62 23.50 -3.99 20.68
CA CYS A 62 22.22 -4.59 21.03
C CYS A 62 22.14 -6.04 20.53
N ASN A 63 21.15 -6.80 21.02
CA ASN A 63 20.94 -8.16 20.54
C ASN A 63 20.30 -8.14 19.14
N THR A 64 19.08 -7.67 19.00
CA THR A 64 18.35 -7.68 17.74
C THR A 64 17.96 -6.26 17.32
N LEU A 65 18.30 -5.89 16.08
CA LEU A 65 17.90 -4.63 15.47
C LEU A 65 16.98 -4.92 14.28
N ILE A 66 15.82 -4.24 14.22
CA ILE A 66 14.91 -4.28 13.08
C ILE A 66 14.93 -2.91 12.40
N LEU A 67 15.09 -2.87 11.08
CA LEU A 67 15.04 -1.65 10.28
C LEU A 67 13.76 -1.60 9.46
N GLY A 68 12.90 -0.61 9.77
CA GLY A 68 11.63 -0.36 9.10
C GLY A 68 10.41 -0.79 9.92
N GLY A 69 9.54 0.18 10.22
CA GLY A 69 8.29 0.03 10.98
C GLY A 69 7.06 -0.33 10.13
N GLY A 70 7.25 -0.92 8.94
CA GLY A 70 6.17 -1.44 8.08
C GLY A 70 5.68 -2.83 8.50
N ALA A 71 4.78 -3.43 7.72
CA ALA A 71 4.15 -4.72 8.03
C ALA A 71 5.16 -5.84 8.31
N ALA A 72 6.26 -5.91 7.55
CA ALA A 72 7.28 -6.93 7.74
C ALA A 72 8.05 -6.75 9.05
N GLY A 73 8.53 -5.53 9.34
CA GLY A 73 9.27 -5.25 10.58
C GLY A 73 8.41 -5.40 11.83
N LEU A 74 7.16 -4.94 11.78
CA LEU A 74 6.20 -5.10 12.88
C LEU A 74 5.76 -6.57 13.04
N GLY A 75 5.65 -7.32 11.93
CA GLY A 75 5.40 -8.76 11.96
C GLY A 75 6.54 -9.54 12.61
N ALA A 76 7.79 -9.21 12.28
CA ALA A 76 8.96 -9.77 12.95
C ALA A 76 8.97 -9.45 14.44
N LEU A 77 8.72 -8.19 14.79
CA LEU A 77 8.65 -7.73 16.17
C LEU A 77 7.57 -8.46 16.99
N TRP A 78 6.35 -8.56 16.45
CA TRP A 78 5.25 -9.29 17.08
C TRP A 78 5.61 -10.74 17.33
N TYR A 79 6.19 -11.43 16.34
CA TYR A 79 6.53 -12.83 16.44
C TYR A 79 7.67 -13.06 17.48
N LEU A 80 8.71 -12.24 17.47
CA LEU A 80 9.77 -12.27 18.46
C LEU A 80 9.23 -12.07 19.88
N ALA A 81 8.40 -11.05 20.08
CA ALA A 81 7.79 -10.76 21.39
C ALA A 81 6.88 -11.89 21.89
N LYS A 82 6.08 -12.49 20.98
CA LYS A 82 5.23 -13.65 21.26
C LYS A 82 6.04 -14.86 21.75
N HIS A 83 7.25 -15.03 21.23
CA HIS A 83 8.20 -16.08 21.64
C HIS A 83 9.19 -15.62 22.70
N HIS A 84 8.83 -14.58 23.49
CA HIS A 84 9.58 -14.07 24.63
C HIS A 84 10.96 -13.48 24.31
N HIS A 85 11.32 -13.28 23.06
CA HIS A 85 12.53 -12.55 22.65
C HIS A 85 12.23 -11.05 22.64
N ARG A 86 12.58 -10.36 23.73
CA ARG A 86 12.17 -8.96 23.99
C ARG A 86 13.30 -7.95 23.83
N ASP A 87 14.55 -8.40 23.75
CA ASP A 87 15.71 -7.53 23.55
C ASP A 87 15.83 -7.14 22.07
N VAL A 88 14.88 -6.31 21.63
CA VAL A 88 14.68 -5.90 20.25
C VAL A 88 14.56 -4.38 20.16
N LEU A 89 15.42 -3.76 19.35
CA LEU A 89 15.36 -2.35 18.99
C LEU A 89 14.79 -2.23 17.57
N LEU A 90 13.74 -1.42 17.39
CA LEU A 90 13.15 -1.08 16.09
C LEU A 90 13.57 0.33 15.68
N ALA A 91 14.27 0.49 14.56
CA ALA A 91 14.42 1.78 13.89
C ALA A 91 13.27 1.99 12.92
N GLU A 92 12.40 2.95 13.21
CA GLU A 92 11.10 3.14 12.53
C GLU A 92 11.24 3.49 11.04
N GLY A 93 12.31 4.17 10.63
CA GLY A 93 12.40 4.83 9.35
C GLY A 93 11.76 6.23 9.37
N PHE A 94 11.44 6.77 8.20
CA PHE A 94 10.92 8.13 8.07
C PHE A 94 9.37 8.21 8.01
N GLU A 95 8.68 7.10 7.86
CA GLU A 95 7.22 7.04 7.82
C GLU A 95 6.70 5.97 8.77
N ARG A 96 5.80 6.38 9.68
CA ARG A 96 5.12 5.45 10.59
C ARG A 96 4.30 4.44 9.80
N ASN A 97 4.45 3.16 10.10
CA ASN A 97 3.75 2.04 9.47
C ASN A 97 4.05 1.81 7.98
N GLY A 98 4.96 2.58 7.35
CA GLY A 98 5.31 2.43 5.94
C GLY A 98 4.08 2.54 5.02
N ASN A 99 3.92 1.61 4.08
CA ASN A 99 2.75 1.62 3.17
C ASN A 99 1.40 1.34 3.84
N ASN A 100 1.37 1.05 5.14
CA ASN A 100 0.15 1.01 5.96
C ASN A 100 -0.10 2.32 6.70
N ALA A 101 0.49 3.43 6.27
CA ALA A 101 0.26 4.75 6.87
C ALA A 101 -1.20 5.20 6.76
N ALA A 102 -1.61 6.07 7.68
CA ALA A 102 -2.95 6.65 7.71
C ALA A 102 -2.90 8.16 7.80
N TYR A 103 -3.93 8.76 7.28
CA TYR A 103 -4.28 10.17 7.42
C TYR A 103 -5.26 10.37 8.58
N THR A 104 -5.17 11.51 9.24
CA THR A 104 -6.17 11.94 10.22
C THR A 104 -6.51 13.40 9.94
N SER A 105 -7.79 13.67 9.67
CA SER A 105 -8.29 15.03 9.46
C SER A 105 -8.23 15.88 10.73
N SER A 106 -8.37 17.17 10.59
CA SER A 106 -8.35 18.13 11.73
C SER A 106 -9.46 17.87 12.75
N ASP A 107 -10.56 17.24 12.36
CA ASP A 107 -11.70 16.86 13.21
C ASP A 107 -11.68 15.39 13.64
N GLY A 108 -10.58 14.66 13.38
CA GLY A 108 -10.35 13.32 13.88
C GLY A 108 -10.88 12.17 13.02
N LEU A 109 -11.45 12.45 11.82
CA LEU A 109 -11.75 11.40 10.86
C LEU A 109 -10.45 10.77 10.35
N LYS A 110 -10.47 9.45 10.18
CA LYS A 110 -9.32 8.70 9.71
C LYS A 110 -9.54 8.17 8.30
N ALA A 111 -8.46 8.07 7.54
CA ALA A 111 -8.43 7.47 6.22
C ALA A 111 -7.06 6.83 5.94
N PRO A 112 -6.95 5.87 5.03
CA PRO A 112 -5.65 5.32 4.65
C PRO A 112 -4.84 6.33 3.81
N SER A 113 -3.52 6.33 4.00
CA SER A 113 -2.55 6.98 3.08
C SER A 113 -1.73 5.94 2.32
N GLY A 114 -2.20 4.70 2.29
CA GLY A 114 -1.61 3.55 1.62
C GLY A 114 -2.61 2.40 1.58
N ALA A 115 -2.21 1.20 2.00
CA ALA A 115 -3.05 0.01 1.94
C ALA A 115 -4.32 0.14 2.81
N HIS A 116 -5.47 -0.20 2.24
CA HIS A 116 -6.78 0.08 2.86
C HIS A 116 -7.58 -1.16 3.24
N TYR A 117 -7.26 -2.35 2.74
CA TYR A 117 -7.97 -3.58 3.07
C TYR A 117 -7.04 -4.80 3.15
N LEU A 118 -7.55 -5.85 3.78
CA LEU A 118 -6.97 -7.19 3.77
C LEU A 118 -8.04 -8.16 3.26
N ALA A 119 -7.76 -8.86 2.16
CA ALA A 119 -8.59 -9.96 1.70
C ALA A 119 -8.71 -11.02 2.81
N LEU A 120 -9.85 -11.70 2.92
CA LEU A 120 -9.99 -12.75 3.94
C LEU A 120 -8.94 -13.83 3.72
N PRO A 121 -8.01 -14.06 4.68
CA PRO A 121 -6.85 -14.90 4.48
C PRO A 121 -7.24 -16.36 4.29
N SER A 122 -6.64 -17.00 3.29
CA SER A 122 -6.78 -18.42 3.04
C SER A 122 -6.16 -19.27 4.18
N LYS A 123 -6.36 -20.58 4.15
CA LYS A 123 -5.78 -21.49 5.15
C LYS A 123 -4.26 -21.52 5.09
N GLU A 124 -3.70 -21.22 3.93
CA GLU A 124 -2.25 -21.15 3.68
C GLU A 124 -1.60 -19.92 4.33
N SER A 125 -2.35 -18.84 4.53
CA SER A 125 -1.88 -17.62 5.20
C SER A 125 -1.80 -17.81 6.72
N VAL A 126 -1.05 -18.82 7.17
CA VAL A 126 -1.04 -19.28 8.58
C VAL A 126 -0.68 -18.15 9.57
N TYR A 127 0.35 -17.35 9.28
CA TYR A 127 0.78 -16.29 10.18
C TYR A 127 -0.21 -15.12 10.24
N VAL A 128 -0.85 -14.78 9.11
CA VAL A 128 -1.91 -13.77 9.12
C VAL A 128 -3.11 -14.24 9.94
N ARG A 129 -3.51 -15.49 9.78
CA ARG A 129 -4.61 -16.08 10.57
C ARG A 129 -4.28 -16.14 12.06
N GLU A 130 -3.05 -16.50 12.40
CA GLU A 130 -2.55 -16.49 13.78
C GLU A 130 -2.59 -15.09 14.38
N MET A 131 -2.07 -14.11 13.66
CA MET A 131 -2.10 -12.69 14.06
C MET A 131 -3.53 -12.18 14.25
N LEU A 132 -4.44 -12.48 13.32
CA LEU A 132 -5.84 -12.05 13.42
C LEU A 132 -6.57 -12.73 14.58
N ALA A 133 -6.22 -13.96 14.93
CA ALA A 133 -6.73 -14.66 16.12
C ALA A 133 -6.21 -14.01 17.41
N ASP A 134 -4.92 -13.69 17.48
CA ASP A 134 -4.33 -12.94 18.61
C ASP A 134 -5.02 -11.58 18.82
N PHE A 135 -5.49 -10.96 17.73
CA PHE A 135 -6.18 -9.67 17.78
C PHE A 135 -7.70 -9.77 18.04
N GLY A 136 -8.24 -10.99 18.11
CA GLY A 136 -9.66 -11.23 18.26
C GLY A 136 -10.50 -10.82 17.05
N ILE A 137 -9.87 -10.71 15.86
CA ILE A 137 -10.54 -10.45 14.58
C ILE A 137 -11.01 -11.76 13.97
N LEU A 138 -10.16 -12.80 13.94
CA LEU A 138 -10.53 -14.17 13.61
C LEU A 138 -11.03 -14.88 14.87
N GLN A 139 -12.26 -15.37 14.85
CA GLN A 139 -12.90 -16.02 15.97
C GLN A 139 -12.53 -17.53 16.05
N PRO A 140 -12.70 -18.19 17.21
CA PRO A 140 -12.39 -19.62 17.36
C PRO A 140 -13.20 -20.54 16.44
N ASP A 141 -14.39 -20.13 16.03
CA ASP A 141 -15.25 -20.87 15.09
C ASP A 141 -14.81 -20.70 13.61
N GLY A 142 -13.79 -19.88 13.36
CA GLY A 142 -13.27 -19.56 12.04
C GLY A 142 -13.96 -18.39 11.33
N SER A 143 -14.97 -17.77 11.94
CA SER A 143 -15.61 -16.56 11.43
C SER A 143 -14.75 -15.33 11.72
N PHE A 144 -15.01 -14.23 11.00
CA PHE A 144 -14.40 -12.93 11.28
C PHE A 144 -15.37 -12.04 12.00
N ARG A 145 -14.85 -11.19 12.90
CA ARG A 145 -15.66 -10.23 13.63
C ARG A 145 -16.33 -9.27 12.65
N GLU A 146 -17.67 -9.22 12.69
CA GLU A 146 -18.48 -8.47 11.73
C GLU A 146 -18.14 -6.98 11.63
N THR A 147 -17.73 -6.35 12.73
CA THR A 147 -17.34 -4.94 12.75
C THR A 147 -16.02 -4.64 12.04
N ASP A 148 -15.24 -5.65 11.71
CA ASP A 148 -13.98 -5.52 10.97
C ASP A 148 -14.17 -5.80 9.46
N LEU A 149 -15.36 -6.28 9.08
CA LEU A 149 -15.71 -6.50 7.69
C LEU A 149 -16.25 -5.22 7.05
N VAL A 150 -16.12 -5.12 5.76
CA VAL A 150 -16.77 -4.08 4.95
C VAL A 150 -18.29 -4.15 5.16
N TYR A 151 -18.94 -2.99 5.24
CA TYR A 151 -20.41 -2.91 5.23
C TYR A 151 -20.91 -2.82 3.78
N ALA A 152 -21.81 -3.70 3.42
CA ALA A 152 -22.36 -3.78 2.05
C ALA A 152 -23.11 -2.49 1.64
N PRO A 153 -23.12 -2.14 0.34
CA PRO A 153 -22.51 -2.85 -0.77
C PRO A 153 -20.99 -2.68 -0.78
N GLU A 154 -20.25 -3.77 -1.12
CA GLU A 154 -18.80 -3.75 -1.10
C GLU A 154 -18.22 -2.92 -2.24
N SER A 155 -18.61 -3.20 -3.47
CA SER A 155 -18.09 -2.53 -4.66
C SER A 155 -19.18 -2.21 -5.68
N ARG A 156 -18.91 -1.23 -6.55
CA ARG A 156 -19.73 -0.89 -7.73
C ARG A 156 -18.87 -0.30 -8.83
N LEU A 157 -19.34 -0.44 -10.07
CA LEU A 157 -18.66 0.06 -11.27
C LEU A 157 -19.51 1.13 -11.97
N LEU A 158 -18.92 2.29 -12.24
CA LEU A 158 -19.53 3.27 -13.15
C LEU A 158 -19.24 2.86 -14.59
N TYR A 159 -20.25 2.30 -15.25
CA TYR A 159 -20.21 1.86 -16.65
C TYR A 159 -21.32 2.52 -17.46
N GLN A 160 -21.00 3.13 -18.59
CA GLN A 160 -21.97 3.83 -19.45
C GLN A 160 -22.92 4.78 -18.69
N ASP A 161 -22.35 5.59 -17.78
CA ASP A 161 -23.05 6.57 -16.94
C ASP A 161 -24.05 5.99 -15.91
N LYS A 162 -23.94 4.69 -15.60
CA LYS A 162 -24.73 3.98 -14.59
C LYS A 162 -23.83 3.23 -13.62
N TRP A 163 -24.25 3.14 -12.36
CA TRP A 163 -23.62 2.28 -11.39
C TRP A 163 -24.14 0.85 -11.54
N GLU A 164 -23.21 -0.08 -11.74
CA GLU A 164 -23.44 -1.53 -11.82
C GLU A 164 -22.88 -2.19 -10.54
N GLU A 165 -23.50 -3.29 -10.10
CA GLU A 165 -23.11 -3.98 -8.85
C GLU A 165 -21.82 -4.81 -8.97
N HIS A 166 -21.38 -5.12 -10.19
CA HIS A 166 -20.22 -5.96 -10.45
C HIS A 166 -19.11 -5.18 -11.16
N LEU A 167 -17.86 -5.45 -10.79
CA LEU A 167 -16.70 -4.79 -11.42
C LEU A 167 -16.42 -5.28 -12.85
N LEU A 168 -16.86 -6.49 -13.22
CA LEU A 168 -16.85 -6.95 -14.61
C LEU A 168 -18.07 -6.36 -15.34
N PRO A 169 -17.87 -5.45 -16.32
CA PRO A 169 -18.99 -4.68 -16.89
C PRO A 169 -19.98 -5.55 -17.67
N LYS A 170 -19.50 -6.67 -18.21
CA LYS A 170 -20.32 -7.57 -19.02
C LYS A 170 -19.74 -8.99 -18.97
N GLU A 171 -20.60 -9.96 -18.71
CA GLU A 171 -20.26 -11.37 -18.88
C GLU A 171 -20.39 -11.79 -20.34
N ASP A 172 -19.41 -12.55 -20.82
CA ASP A 172 -19.37 -13.15 -22.14
C ASP A 172 -18.69 -14.54 -22.13
N ALA A 173 -18.48 -15.12 -23.31
CA ALA A 173 -17.86 -16.44 -23.42
C ALA A 173 -16.42 -16.49 -22.89
N ASP A 174 -15.66 -15.41 -23.10
CA ASP A 174 -14.27 -15.30 -22.65
C ASP A 174 -14.20 -15.17 -21.12
N SER A 175 -15.00 -14.31 -20.52
CA SER A 175 -15.05 -14.14 -19.06
C SER A 175 -15.49 -15.44 -18.37
N LYS A 176 -16.51 -16.12 -18.90
CA LYS A 176 -16.94 -17.41 -18.38
C LYS A 176 -15.82 -18.44 -18.46
N ARG A 177 -15.14 -18.57 -19.59
CA ARG A 177 -14.01 -19.49 -19.78
C ARG A 177 -12.86 -19.19 -18.81
N PHE A 178 -12.56 -17.91 -18.61
CA PHE A 178 -11.52 -17.46 -17.67
C PHE A 178 -11.87 -17.84 -16.23
N PHE A 179 -13.06 -17.49 -15.76
CA PHE A 179 -13.45 -17.80 -14.36
C PHE A 179 -13.68 -19.29 -14.13
N ASP A 180 -14.09 -20.07 -15.12
CA ASP A 180 -14.10 -21.54 -15.04
C ASP A 180 -12.67 -22.10 -14.88
N LEU A 181 -11.68 -21.52 -15.58
CA LEU A 181 -10.26 -21.86 -15.36
C LEU A 181 -9.82 -21.49 -13.94
N ILE A 182 -10.09 -20.28 -13.48
CA ILE A 182 -9.77 -19.84 -12.11
C ILE A 182 -10.39 -20.79 -11.07
N GLY A 183 -11.65 -21.20 -11.26
CA GLY A 183 -12.32 -22.16 -10.38
C GLY A 183 -11.62 -23.52 -10.29
N ARG A 184 -10.99 -23.99 -11.39
CA ARG A 184 -10.14 -25.19 -11.38
C ARG A 184 -8.80 -24.94 -10.70
N LEU A 185 -8.15 -23.80 -10.99
CA LEU A 185 -6.83 -23.46 -10.43
C LEU A 185 -6.86 -23.27 -8.91
N LYS A 186 -7.95 -22.73 -8.36
CA LYS A 186 -8.15 -22.62 -6.89
C LYS A 186 -8.07 -23.96 -6.16
N LYS A 187 -8.37 -25.06 -6.86
CA LYS A 187 -8.42 -26.43 -6.30
C LYS A 187 -7.24 -27.29 -6.74
N ALA A 188 -6.37 -26.75 -7.58
CA ALA A 188 -5.28 -27.51 -8.18
C ALA A 188 -4.03 -27.55 -7.28
N TYR A 189 -3.33 -28.69 -7.33
CA TYR A 189 -2.08 -28.94 -6.64
C TYR A 189 -1.00 -29.32 -7.64
N GLY A 190 0.23 -28.92 -7.37
CA GLY A 190 1.38 -29.33 -8.15
C GLY A 190 1.85 -30.75 -7.76
N SER A 191 2.86 -31.23 -8.47
CA SER A 191 3.50 -32.52 -8.24
C SER A 191 4.14 -32.68 -6.85
N ASP A 192 4.46 -31.54 -6.20
CA ASP A 192 4.99 -31.44 -4.84
C ASP A 192 3.91 -31.47 -3.74
N GLY A 193 2.64 -31.67 -4.12
CA GLY A 193 1.51 -31.72 -3.20
C GLY A 193 1.08 -30.38 -2.59
N LYS A 194 1.67 -29.26 -3.04
CA LYS A 194 1.27 -27.92 -2.63
C LYS A 194 0.25 -27.32 -3.60
N LYS A 195 -0.58 -26.38 -3.14
CA LYS A 195 -1.41 -25.59 -4.04
C LYS A 195 -0.56 -24.89 -5.09
N ILE A 196 -1.05 -24.82 -6.33
CA ILE A 196 -0.36 -24.11 -7.40
C ILE A 196 -0.21 -22.63 -7.02
N PHE A 197 -1.29 -22.03 -6.54
CA PHE A 197 -1.33 -20.63 -6.12
C PHE A 197 -1.72 -20.54 -4.65
N ALA A 198 -0.86 -19.96 -3.83
CA ALA A 198 -1.08 -19.71 -2.41
C ALA A 198 -0.55 -18.32 -2.02
N ILE A 199 -1.15 -17.71 -1.03
CA ILE A 199 -0.62 -16.53 -0.33
C ILE A 199 -0.25 -17.01 1.08
N PRO A 200 1.01 -16.90 1.51
CA PRO A 200 2.18 -16.36 0.79
C PRO A 200 2.65 -17.23 -0.39
N ILE A 201 3.25 -16.58 -1.40
CA ILE A 201 3.73 -17.25 -2.62
C ILE A 201 4.80 -18.31 -2.35
N ALA A 202 5.57 -18.14 -1.28
CA ALA A 202 6.57 -19.12 -0.84
C ALA A 202 5.96 -20.50 -0.52
N LEU A 203 4.65 -20.55 -0.25
CA LEU A 203 3.88 -21.78 0.01
C LEU A 203 3.19 -22.32 -1.25
N SER A 204 3.28 -21.61 -2.39
CA SER A 204 2.82 -22.12 -3.69
C SER A 204 3.73 -23.25 -4.17
N SER A 205 3.17 -24.12 -5.02
CA SER A 205 3.91 -25.20 -5.66
C SER A 205 5.13 -24.69 -6.42
N ALA A 206 6.24 -25.43 -6.34
CA ALA A 206 7.43 -25.22 -7.14
C ALA A 206 7.40 -25.96 -8.49
N ASP A 207 6.28 -26.61 -8.84
CA ASP A 207 6.11 -27.36 -10.08
C ASP A 207 6.39 -26.49 -11.31
N GLU A 208 7.38 -26.89 -12.11
CA GLU A 208 7.86 -26.13 -13.28
C GLU A 208 6.77 -25.91 -14.31
N THR A 209 5.78 -26.81 -14.42
CA THR A 209 4.65 -26.67 -15.35
C THR A 209 3.92 -25.36 -15.13
N TRP A 210 3.81 -24.93 -13.87
CA TRP A 210 3.14 -23.68 -13.50
C TRP A 210 4.11 -22.51 -13.34
N ARG A 211 5.31 -22.78 -12.80
CA ARG A 211 6.33 -21.73 -12.60
C ARG A 211 6.79 -21.10 -13.91
N LYS A 212 6.79 -21.85 -15.02
CA LYS A 212 7.11 -21.29 -16.35
C LYS A 212 6.18 -20.14 -16.79
N LEU A 213 4.97 -20.03 -16.21
CA LEU A 213 4.07 -18.90 -16.45
C LEU A 213 4.66 -17.57 -15.96
N ASP A 214 5.62 -17.61 -15.04
CA ASP A 214 6.35 -16.42 -14.62
C ASP A 214 7.25 -15.83 -15.71
N ASN A 215 7.60 -16.59 -16.74
CA ASN A 215 8.46 -16.14 -17.84
C ASN A 215 7.73 -15.34 -18.94
N LEU A 216 6.39 -15.23 -18.85
CA LEU A 216 5.55 -14.53 -19.81
C LEU A 216 4.85 -13.34 -19.16
N ALA A 217 4.66 -12.24 -19.89
CA ALA A 217 3.71 -11.23 -19.47
C ALA A 217 2.27 -11.79 -19.50
N PHE A 218 1.42 -11.31 -18.60
CA PHE A 218 0.04 -11.81 -18.52
C PHE A 218 -0.73 -11.55 -19.82
N GLN A 219 -0.51 -10.39 -20.46
CA GLN A 219 -1.09 -10.08 -21.77
C GLN A 219 -0.68 -11.11 -22.82
N GLN A 220 0.61 -11.48 -22.89
CA GLN A 220 1.09 -12.48 -23.86
C GLN A 220 0.43 -13.84 -23.65
N TRP A 221 0.25 -14.24 -22.39
CA TRP A 221 -0.46 -15.48 -22.05
C TRP A 221 -1.93 -15.41 -22.46
N LEU A 222 -2.63 -14.30 -22.19
CA LEU A 222 -4.02 -14.09 -22.58
C LEU A 222 -4.19 -14.16 -24.11
N GLU A 223 -3.27 -13.57 -24.87
CA GLU A 223 -3.24 -13.65 -26.34
C GLU A 223 -3.03 -15.10 -26.84
N GLN A 224 -2.09 -15.84 -26.25
CA GLN A 224 -1.85 -17.26 -26.58
C GLN A 224 -3.07 -18.13 -26.31
N GLU A 225 -3.79 -17.86 -25.22
CA GLU A 225 -5.02 -18.54 -24.85
C GLU A 225 -6.25 -17.99 -25.58
N SER A 226 -6.08 -17.04 -26.51
CA SER A 226 -7.15 -16.42 -27.33
C SER A 226 -8.26 -15.79 -26.48
N TYR A 227 -7.91 -15.03 -25.42
CA TYR A 227 -8.82 -14.14 -24.71
C TYR A 227 -8.84 -12.78 -25.41
N ASN A 228 -10.00 -12.36 -25.93
CA ASN A 228 -10.13 -11.16 -26.77
C ASN A 228 -11.23 -10.19 -26.30
N SER A 229 -12.03 -10.54 -25.29
CA SER A 229 -13.09 -9.67 -24.77
C SER A 229 -12.50 -8.38 -24.19
N PRO A 230 -12.88 -7.20 -24.72
CA PRO A 230 -12.36 -5.92 -24.22
C PRO A 230 -12.71 -5.69 -22.75
N GLU A 231 -13.90 -6.07 -22.31
CA GLU A 231 -14.37 -5.90 -20.95
C GLU A 231 -13.61 -6.82 -19.99
N LEU A 232 -13.34 -8.06 -20.37
CA LEU A 232 -12.51 -8.97 -19.58
C LEU A 232 -11.07 -8.45 -19.50
N LEU A 233 -10.46 -8.06 -20.63
CA LEU A 233 -9.07 -7.56 -20.64
C LEU A 233 -8.94 -6.29 -19.81
N TRP A 234 -9.90 -5.37 -19.88
CA TRP A 234 -9.95 -4.20 -18.99
C TRP A 234 -10.01 -4.59 -17.51
N TYR A 235 -10.88 -5.54 -17.16
CA TYR A 235 -11.04 -5.99 -15.77
C TYR A 235 -9.76 -6.66 -15.24
N LEU A 236 -9.11 -7.50 -16.06
CA LEU A 236 -7.83 -8.13 -15.67
C LEU A 236 -6.70 -7.11 -15.53
N ASP A 237 -6.66 -6.10 -16.41
CA ASP A 237 -5.71 -4.99 -16.31
C ASP A 237 -5.95 -4.15 -15.06
N TYR A 238 -7.20 -3.82 -14.76
CA TYR A 238 -7.60 -3.15 -13.51
C TYR A 238 -7.10 -3.91 -12.29
N CYS A 239 -7.37 -5.22 -12.20
CA CYS A 239 -6.93 -6.05 -11.07
C CYS A 239 -5.40 -6.10 -10.92
N CYS A 240 -4.65 -6.15 -12.04
CA CYS A 240 -3.19 -6.09 -12.00
C CYS A 240 -2.68 -4.72 -11.55
N ARG A 241 -3.32 -3.63 -11.97
CA ARG A 241 -2.96 -2.28 -11.51
C ARG A 241 -3.26 -2.10 -10.03
N ASP A 242 -4.36 -2.64 -9.54
CA ASP A 242 -4.75 -2.59 -8.13
C ASP A 242 -3.75 -3.32 -7.23
N ASP A 243 -3.36 -4.54 -7.57
CA ASP A 243 -2.50 -5.39 -6.72
C ASP A 243 -0.99 -5.15 -6.92
N TYR A 244 -0.59 -4.75 -8.15
CA TYR A 244 0.82 -4.72 -8.55
C TYR A 244 1.30 -3.36 -9.05
N GLY A 245 0.40 -2.39 -9.18
CA GLY A 245 0.72 -1.04 -9.67
C GLY A 245 1.05 -0.97 -11.16
N GLN A 246 0.93 -2.07 -11.89
CA GLN A 246 1.19 -2.16 -13.34
C GLN A 246 0.15 -3.06 -13.99
N GLY A 247 -0.12 -2.82 -15.29
CA GLY A 247 -1.12 -3.57 -16.05
C GLY A 247 -0.63 -4.94 -16.55
N ILE A 248 -1.51 -5.64 -17.25
CA ILE A 248 -1.29 -7.00 -17.77
C ILE A 248 -0.05 -7.11 -18.69
N GLY A 249 0.37 -6.02 -19.33
CA GLY A 249 1.55 -6.00 -20.20
C GLY A 249 2.88 -6.07 -19.48
N GLN A 250 2.95 -5.72 -18.18
CA GLN A 250 4.17 -5.68 -17.38
C GLN A 250 4.22 -6.77 -16.30
N VAL A 251 3.06 -7.25 -15.86
CA VAL A 251 2.94 -8.27 -14.80
C VAL A 251 3.09 -9.66 -15.41
N SER A 252 3.74 -10.59 -14.69
CA SER A 252 3.88 -11.97 -15.17
C SER A 252 2.52 -12.69 -15.21
N ALA A 253 2.39 -13.67 -16.10
CA ALA A 253 1.18 -14.50 -16.18
C ALA A 253 0.96 -15.30 -14.90
N PHE A 254 2.03 -15.71 -14.21
CA PHE A 254 1.91 -16.35 -12.91
C PHE A 254 1.25 -15.39 -11.90
N ALA A 255 1.70 -14.14 -11.83
CA ALA A 255 1.15 -13.14 -10.93
C ALA A 255 -0.30 -12.79 -11.28
N GLY A 256 -0.62 -12.58 -12.55
CA GLY A 256 -1.98 -12.30 -13.01
C GLY A 256 -2.99 -13.40 -12.66
N LEU A 257 -2.62 -14.68 -12.84
CA LEU A 257 -3.46 -15.82 -12.43
C LEU A 257 -3.50 -15.97 -10.90
N HIS A 258 -2.38 -15.73 -10.21
CA HIS A 258 -2.28 -15.81 -8.76
C HIS A 258 -3.26 -14.86 -8.07
N TYR A 259 -3.45 -13.64 -8.60
CA TYR A 259 -4.43 -12.67 -8.08
C TYR A 259 -5.79 -13.32 -7.82
N PHE A 260 -6.30 -14.07 -8.82
CA PHE A 260 -7.62 -14.69 -8.74
C PHE A 260 -7.62 -16.05 -8.05
N ALA A 261 -6.58 -16.86 -8.25
CA ALA A 261 -6.56 -18.25 -7.85
C ALA A 261 -6.06 -18.50 -6.42
N ALA A 262 -5.23 -17.59 -5.87
CA ALA A 262 -4.71 -17.74 -4.50
C ALA A 262 -5.65 -17.21 -3.42
N ARG A 263 -6.57 -16.32 -3.78
CA ARG A 263 -7.52 -15.69 -2.85
C ARG A 263 -8.76 -16.56 -2.63
N ASN A 264 -9.36 -16.41 -1.46
CA ASN A 264 -10.68 -16.99 -1.18
C ASN A 264 -11.75 -16.39 -2.11
N SER A 265 -12.85 -17.13 -2.31
CA SER A 265 -14.02 -16.65 -3.06
C SER A 265 -15.00 -15.87 -2.17
N ALA A 266 -14.52 -15.24 -1.10
CA ALA A 266 -15.36 -14.43 -0.22
C ALA A 266 -15.71 -13.10 -0.93
N GLU A 267 -16.96 -12.69 -0.78
CA GLU A 267 -17.49 -11.44 -1.32
C GLU A 267 -17.31 -10.27 -0.34
N THR A 268 -16.32 -10.32 0.55
CA THR A 268 -16.04 -9.28 1.53
C THR A 268 -14.58 -9.28 1.94
N VAL A 269 -14.14 -8.15 2.50
CA VAL A 269 -12.77 -7.92 2.96
C VAL A 269 -12.76 -7.37 4.38
N LEU A 270 -11.62 -7.48 5.07
CA LEU A 270 -11.35 -6.77 6.31
C LEU A 270 -10.89 -5.34 5.98
N THR A 271 -11.51 -4.35 6.60
CA THR A 271 -11.14 -2.94 6.44
C THR A 271 -11.45 -2.14 7.70
N TRP A 272 -10.79 -0.99 7.84
CA TRP A 272 -10.97 -0.05 8.95
C TRP A 272 -10.88 1.38 8.40
N PRO A 273 -11.42 2.39 9.09
CA PRO A 273 -11.33 3.78 8.62
C PRO A 273 -9.89 4.19 8.28
N GLU A 274 -8.93 3.84 9.14
CA GLU A 274 -7.49 4.10 8.92
C GLU A 274 -6.80 3.09 8.00
N GLY A 275 -7.53 2.20 7.33
CA GLY A 275 -6.96 1.14 6.51
C GLY A 275 -6.10 0.16 7.31
N LEU A 276 -5.03 -0.37 6.71
CA LEU A 276 -4.15 -1.35 7.36
C LEU A 276 -3.24 -0.75 8.45
N ALA A 277 -3.26 0.57 8.68
CA ALA A 277 -2.67 1.17 9.87
C ALA A 277 -3.28 0.55 11.15
N HIS A 278 -4.55 0.14 11.12
CA HIS A 278 -5.22 -0.57 12.21
C HIS A 278 -4.45 -1.82 12.65
N LEU A 279 -4.06 -2.66 11.72
CA LEU A 279 -3.28 -3.87 11.99
C LEU A 279 -1.87 -3.54 12.47
N SER A 280 -1.22 -2.55 11.88
CA SER A 280 0.11 -2.09 12.31
C SER A 280 0.11 -1.60 13.76
N GLU A 281 -0.90 -0.82 14.16
CA GLU A 281 -1.04 -0.37 15.54
C GLU A 281 -1.39 -1.51 16.52
N LYS A 282 -2.10 -2.54 16.07
CA LYS A 282 -2.32 -3.75 16.87
C LYS A 282 -1.02 -4.55 17.04
N LEU A 283 -0.21 -4.71 15.99
CA LEU A 283 1.09 -5.37 16.07
C LEU A 283 1.99 -4.69 17.12
N ARG A 284 2.10 -3.36 17.10
CA ARG A 284 2.85 -2.56 18.09
C ARG A 284 2.38 -2.84 19.52
N ARG A 285 1.07 -2.77 19.74
CA ARG A 285 0.46 -3.00 21.06
C ARG A 285 0.68 -4.42 21.57
N HIS A 286 0.47 -5.43 20.72
CA HIS A 286 0.64 -6.84 21.10
C HIS A 286 2.12 -7.22 21.33
N ALA A 287 3.06 -6.57 20.63
CA ALA A 287 4.47 -6.71 20.90
C ALA A 287 4.90 -6.01 22.21
N GLY A 288 4.06 -5.17 22.81
CA GLY A 288 4.40 -4.37 23.99
C GLY A 288 5.46 -3.32 23.68
N LEU A 289 5.48 -2.78 22.46
CA LEU A 289 6.48 -1.85 21.97
C LEU A 289 6.50 -0.55 22.80
N GLN A 290 7.65 -0.21 23.34
CA GLN A 290 7.92 1.09 23.95
C GLN A 290 8.35 2.07 22.87
N GLU A 291 7.45 2.96 22.47
CA GLU A 291 7.71 3.96 21.44
C GLU A 291 8.49 5.16 22.00
N GLY A 292 9.25 5.81 21.11
CA GLY A 292 10.00 7.02 21.47
C GLY A 292 11.11 6.79 22.49
N TRP A 293 11.66 5.59 22.53
CA TRP A 293 12.77 5.25 23.42
C TRP A 293 13.98 6.16 23.15
N GLN A 294 14.66 6.56 24.22
CA GLN A 294 15.80 7.48 24.16
C GLN A 294 17.13 6.73 24.33
N TRP A 295 18.12 7.15 23.56
CA TRP A 295 19.46 6.59 23.63
C TRP A 295 20.06 6.73 25.04
N PRO A 296 20.51 5.64 25.68
CA PRO A 296 21.09 5.69 27.03
C PRO A 296 22.50 6.32 27.00
N SER A 297 23.04 6.62 28.17
CA SER A 297 24.44 7.02 28.32
C SER A 297 25.40 5.84 28.15
N GLU A 298 24.94 4.64 28.50
CA GLU A 298 25.70 3.39 28.38
C GLU A 298 25.75 2.89 26.94
N SER A 299 26.85 2.25 26.55
CA SER A 299 27.05 1.74 25.19
C SER A 299 26.34 0.41 24.93
N SER A 300 26.05 -0.39 25.96
CA SER A 300 25.34 -1.66 25.83
C SER A 300 23.83 -1.46 26.05
N ILE A 301 23.03 -1.78 25.04
CA ILE A 301 21.58 -1.74 25.11
C ILE A 301 21.08 -3.13 25.51
N ARG A 302 20.37 -3.21 26.62
CA ARG A 302 19.60 -4.41 27.01
C ARG A 302 18.18 -3.98 27.29
N LEU A 303 17.25 -4.56 26.54
CA LEU A 303 15.85 -4.20 26.58
C LEU A 303 15.02 -5.31 27.24
N GLU A 304 14.29 -4.97 28.28
CA GLU A 304 13.29 -5.85 28.91
C GLU A 304 11.98 -5.92 28.11
N LYS A 305 11.77 -4.94 27.23
CA LYS A 305 10.64 -4.80 26.31
C LYS A 305 11.17 -4.32 24.97
N PRO A 306 10.55 -4.74 23.85
CA PRO A 306 10.87 -4.14 22.57
C PRO A 306 10.72 -2.61 22.62
N ALA A 307 11.67 -1.91 22.03
CA ALA A 307 11.66 -0.44 21.99
C ALA A 307 11.84 0.09 20.58
N SER A 308 11.32 1.29 20.29
CA SER A 308 11.55 1.93 18.99
C SER A 308 12.18 3.30 19.11
N VAL A 309 12.98 3.63 18.09
CA VAL A 309 13.62 4.93 17.90
C VAL A 309 13.17 5.53 16.57
N ASN A 310 12.94 6.85 16.57
CA ASN A 310 12.65 7.60 15.34
C ASN A 310 13.95 7.88 14.59
N ALA A 311 14.46 6.86 13.92
CA ALA A 311 15.72 6.93 13.20
C ALA A 311 15.66 6.17 11.88
N SER A 312 16.42 6.62 10.89
CA SER A 312 16.58 5.99 9.57
C SER A 312 17.98 5.41 9.42
N ALA A 313 18.06 4.19 8.91
CA ALA A 313 19.35 3.59 8.58
C ALA A 313 19.97 4.28 7.36
N VAL A 314 21.26 4.63 7.47
CA VAL A 314 22.01 5.30 6.40
C VAL A 314 23.24 4.49 5.96
N LYS A 315 23.63 3.48 6.71
CA LYS A 315 24.74 2.57 6.37
C LYS A 315 24.58 1.24 7.11
N ILE A 316 24.88 0.14 6.44
CA ILE A 316 24.94 -1.21 7.01
C ILE A 316 26.28 -1.81 6.65
N LYS A 317 27.01 -2.29 7.65
CA LYS A 317 28.34 -2.88 7.51
C LYS A 317 28.40 -4.23 8.19
N PRO A 318 28.44 -5.35 7.44
CA PRO A 318 28.76 -6.66 8.00
C PRO A 318 30.18 -6.67 8.60
N LEU A 319 30.34 -7.24 9.78
CA LEU A 319 31.61 -7.36 10.48
C LEU A 319 32.19 -8.77 10.32
N SER A 320 33.49 -8.92 10.50
CA SER A 320 34.21 -10.19 10.36
C SER A 320 33.83 -11.23 11.42
N ASP A 321 33.26 -10.81 12.53
CA ASP A 321 32.77 -11.67 13.63
C ASP A 321 31.30 -12.11 13.48
N GLY A 322 30.68 -11.77 12.34
CA GLY A 322 29.29 -12.12 12.00
C GLY A 322 28.25 -11.13 12.52
N ARG A 323 28.64 -10.15 13.35
CA ARG A 323 27.75 -9.06 13.77
C ARG A 323 27.60 -8.02 12.66
N ILE A 324 26.61 -7.14 12.82
CA ILE A 324 26.30 -6.11 11.82
C ILE A 324 26.34 -4.73 12.48
N GLU A 325 27.18 -3.84 12.00
CA GLU A 325 27.17 -2.42 12.39
C GLU A 325 26.20 -1.65 11.48
N VAL A 326 25.27 -0.90 12.08
CA VAL A 326 24.30 -0.05 11.38
C VAL A 326 24.47 1.39 11.85
N TRP A 327 24.54 2.32 10.92
CA TRP A 327 24.51 3.74 11.21
C TRP A 327 23.06 4.22 11.11
N LEU A 328 22.54 4.73 12.22
CA LEU A 328 21.19 5.25 12.36
C LEU A 328 21.25 6.77 12.52
N ARG A 329 20.54 7.47 11.65
CA ARG A 329 20.36 8.91 11.73
C ARG A 329 19.04 9.20 12.44
N ASP A 330 19.08 9.93 13.55
CA ASP A 330 17.91 10.46 14.24
C ASP A 330 17.16 11.42 13.29
N ASN A 331 15.87 11.15 13.03
CA ASN A 331 15.09 11.91 12.07
C ASN A 331 14.73 13.31 12.57
N ALA A 332 14.70 13.55 13.89
CA ALA A 332 14.39 14.85 14.48
C ALA A 332 15.64 15.72 14.67
N LYS A 333 16.75 15.10 15.16
CA LYS A 333 17.96 15.85 15.52
C LYS A 333 19.02 15.85 14.42
N GLY A 334 18.97 14.92 13.47
CA GLY A 334 19.97 14.76 12.41
C GLY A 334 21.29 14.15 12.87
N GLU A 335 21.42 13.77 14.14
CA GLU A 335 22.61 13.10 14.69
C GLU A 335 22.69 11.65 14.21
N THR A 336 23.90 11.15 14.01
CA THR A 336 24.14 9.75 13.62
C THR A 336 24.75 8.97 14.79
N VAL A 337 24.21 7.78 15.04
CA VAL A 337 24.77 6.81 15.99
C VAL A 337 25.10 5.51 15.26
N ALA A 338 26.08 4.75 15.74
CA ALA A 338 26.33 3.40 15.27
C ALA A 338 25.77 2.38 16.24
N VAL A 339 25.07 1.37 15.74
CA VAL A 339 24.53 0.26 16.53
C VAL A 339 25.09 -1.04 15.95
N THR A 340 25.83 -1.80 16.76
CA THR A 340 26.29 -3.14 16.41
C THR A 340 25.30 -4.17 16.96
N ALA A 341 24.66 -4.93 16.08
CA ALA A 341 23.68 -5.93 16.43
C ALA A 341 24.20 -7.35 16.20
N GLN A 342 23.76 -8.29 17.03
CA GLN A 342 23.97 -9.73 16.80
C GLN A 342 23.14 -10.19 15.60
N HIS A 343 21.87 -9.74 15.56
CA HIS A 343 20.92 -10.03 14.50
C HIS A 343 20.35 -8.72 13.96
N LEU A 344 20.44 -8.54 12.64
CA LEU A 344 19.82 -7.44 11.93
C LEU A 344 18.73 -7.98 11.00
N ILE A 345 17.48 -7.54 11.21
CA ILE A 345 16.37 -7.77 10.28
C ILE A 345 16.18 -6.50 9.46
N SER A 346 16.57 -6.53 8.18
CA SER A 346 16.31 -5.47 7.22
C SER A 346 14.91 -5.64 6.64
N ALA A 347 13.93 -4.92 7.19
CA ALA A 347 12.54 -4.90 6.73
C ALA A 347 12.26 -3.66 5.83
N MET A 348 13.29 -3.13 5.22
CA MET A 348 13.23 -2.04 4.25
C MET A 348 13.06 -2.58 2.83
N PRO A 349 12.52 -1.77 1.89
CA PRO A 349 12.57 -2.10 0.47
C PRO A 349 13.99 -2.44 0.00
N LEU A 350 14.13 -3.44 -0.87
CA LEU A 350 15.45 -3.88 -1.36
C LEU A 350 16.23 -2.74 -2.04
N MET A 351 15.53 -1.80 -2.69
CA MET A 351 16.18 -0.62 -3.28
C MET A 351 16.88 0.28 -2.26
N VAL A 352 16.34 0.35 -1.02
CA VAL A 352 16.97 1.11 0.08
C VAL A 352 18.13 0.31 0.64
N ALA A 353 17.92 -0.96 0.93
CA ALA A 353 18.95 -1.86 1.46
C ALA A 353 20.19 -1.90 0.55
N ALA A 354 19.99 -2.05 -0.77
CA ALA A 354 21.07 -2.08 -1.75
C ALA A 354 21.94 -0.82 -1.79
N ARG A 355 21.40 0.33 -1.37
CA ARG A 355 22.13 1.61 -1.36
C ARG A 355 22.97 1.82 -0.11
N ILE A 356 22.60 1.20 1.00
CA ILE A 356 23.22 1.46 2.31
C ILE A 356 24.06 0.30 2.83
N ILE A 357 23.96 -0.89 2.23
CA ILE A 357 24.81 -2.04 2.57
C ILE A 357 26.18 -1.89 1.90
N GLU A 358 27.24 -2.04 2.68
CA GLU A 358 28.60 -2.16 2.11
C GLU A 358 28.68 -3.46 1.30
N SER A 359 29.15 -3.35 0.03
CA SER A 359 29.29 -4.48 -0.90
C SER A 359 28.02 -5.30 -1.10
N PRO A 360 26.93 -4.66 -1.61
CA PRO A 360 25.63 -5.31 -1.76
C PRO A 360 25.66 -6.53 -2.71
N GLU A 361 26.62 -6.59 -3.64
CA GLU A 361 26.84 -7.71 -4.56
C GLU A 361 27.13 -9.04 -3.84
N GLN A 362 27.68 -9.00 -2.62
CA GLN A 362 27.90 -10.20 -1.80
C GLN A 362 26.60 -10.87 -1.38
N PHE A 363 25.52 -10.09 -1.28
CA PHE A 363 24.20 -10.56 -0.92
C PHE A 363 23.33 -10.88 -2.13
N GLY A 364 23.80 -10.58 -3.36
CA GLY A 364 23.04 -10.75 -4.59
C GLY A 364 21.76 -9.90 -4.60
N LEU A 365 21.86 -8.64 -4.14
CA LEU A 365 20.74 -7.70 -4.12
C LEU A 365 20.39 -7.27 -5.54
N ASP A 366 19.38 -7.91 -6.13
CA ASP A 366 18.70 -7.38 -7.31
C ASP A 366 17.58 -6.44 -6.88
N ILE A 367 17.46 -5.33 -7.59
CA ILE A 367 16.49 -4.27 -7.24
C ILE A 367 15.26 -4.45 -8.13
N PRO A 368 14.09 -4.82 -7.54
CA PRO A 368 12.86 -4.89 -8.31
C PRO A 368 12.47 -3.51 -8.84
N GLU A 369 11.72 -3.48 -9.92
CA GLU A 369 11.06 -2.25 -10.37
C GLU A 369 9.88 -1.92 -9.47
N TYR A 370 9.71 -0.61 -9.18
CA TYR A 370 8.65 -0.13 -8.30
C TYR A 370 7.69 0.77 -9.07
N ALA A 371 6.40 0.49 -8.92
CA ALA A 371 5.32 1.29 -9.47
C ALA A 371 5.08 2.56 -8.61
N PRO A 372 4.92 3.73 -9.26
CA PRO A 372 4.51 4.94 -8.57
C PRO A 372 2.99 4.97 -8.35
N TRP A 373 2.58 5.54 -7.21
CA TRP A 373 1.19 5.61 -6.76
C TRP A 373 0.82 6.99 -6.24
N LEU A 374 -0.48 7.31 -6.38
CA LEU A 374 -1.12 8.43 -5.70
C LEU A 374 -2.23 7.86 -4.80
N VAL A 375 -2.24 8.29 -3.53
CA VAL A 375 -3.33 8.04 -2.59
C VAL A 375 -3.84 9.39 -2.10
N SER A 376 -5.11 9.68 -2.30
CA SER A 376 -5.64 11.04 -2.11
C SER A 376 -6.91 11.02 -1.28
N ASN A 377 -6.88 11.69 -0.14
CA ASN A 377 -7.97 11.78 0.81
C ASN A 377 -8.74 13.08 0.62
N PHE A 378 -9.99 12.97 0.16
CA PHE A 378 -10.91 14.08 0.00
C PHE A 378 -11.80 14.17 1.23
N GLU A 379 -11.59 15.17 2.09
CA GLU A 379 -12.47 15.44 3.22
C GLU A 379 -13.77 16.09 2.74
N LEU A 380 -14.89 15.45 3.01
CA LEU A 380 -16.21 15.92 2.63
C LEU A 380 -17.00 16.38 3.85
N HIS A 381 -17.51 17.63 3.81
CA HIS A 381 -18.45 18.12 4.81
C HIS A 381 -19.89 17.72 4.54
N SER A 382 -20.17 17.08 3.40
CA SER A 382 -21.47 16.49 3.03
C SER A 382 -21.26 15.49 1.89
N PHE A 383 -22.12 14.47 1.82
CA PHE A 383 -22.05 13.48 0.74
C PHE A 383 -22.57 14.05 -0.58
N PRO A 384 -21.90 13.82 -1.71
CA PRO A 384 -22.45 14.17 -3.02
C PRO A 384 -23.70 13.33 -3.31
N LYS A 385 -24.53 13.83 -4.22
CA LYS A 385 -25.72 13.11 -4.65
C LYS A 385 -25.34 12.00 -5.63
N GLU A 386 -25.77 10.77 -5.32
CA GLU A 386 -25.55 9.62 -6.18
C GLU A 386 -26.35 9.69 -7.48
N LYS A 387 -25.76 9.23 -8.58
CA LYS A 387 -26.46 9.06 -9.87
C LYS A 387 -27.58 8.03 -9.71
N ASN A 388 -28.73 8.31 -10.30
CA ASN A 388 -29.90 7.43 -10.33
C ASN A 388 -30.38 6.91 -8.95
N ASN A 389 -30.06 7.64 -7.86
CA ASN A 389 -30.32 7.23 -6.48
C ASN A 389 -29.73 5.85 -6.12
N SER A 390 -28.63 5.46 -6.77
CA SER A 390 -27.93 4.23 -6.41
C SER A 390 -27.35 4.30 -4.99
N GLU A 391 -27.16 3.15 -4.38
CA GLU A 391 -26.52 3.06 -3.08
C GLU A 391 -25.01 3.28 -3.19
N LEU A 392 -24.44 4.03 -2.25
CA LEU A 392 -22.99 4.26 -2.18
C LEU A 392 -22.31 2.99 -1.67
N ALA A 393 -21.40 2.42 -2.47
CA ALA A 393 -20.59 1.28 -2.05
C ALA A 393 -19.35 1.74 -1.26
N TRP A 394 -18.72 0.80 -0.60
CA TRP A 394 -17.40 1.04 0.00
C TRP A 394 -16.36 1.34 -1.07
N ASP A 395 -16.27 0.51 -2.11
CA ASP A 395 -15.36 0.68 -3.25
C ASP A 395 -16.13 1.10 -4.51
N ASN A 396 -15.65 2.12 -5.21
CA ASN A 396 -16.35 2.77 -6.32
C ASN A 396 -15.40 2.96 -7.48
N VAL A 397 -15.53 2.12 -8.48
CA VAL A 397 -14.63 2.04 -9.63
C VAL A 397 -15.24 2.73 -10.85
N VAL A 398 -14.41 3.32 -11.72
CA VAL A 398 -14.82 3.99 -12.95
C VAL A 398 -14.24 3.23 -14.14
N TYR A 399 -15.12 2.68 -15.00
CA TYR A 399 -14.70 1.94 -16.20
C TYR A 399 -13.89 2.84 -17.15
N GLY A 400 -12.77 2.31 -17.64
CA GLY A 400 -11.91 3.00 -18.59
C GLY A 400 -11.06 4.14 -18.00
N SER A 401 -11.13 4.38 -16.68
CA SER A 401 -10.27 5.36 -16.01
C SER A 401 -8.82 4.88 -15.91
N GLN A 402 -7.90 5.84 -15.85
CA GLN A 402 -6.51 5.60 -15.43
C GLN A 402 -6.40 5.44 -13.88
N GLY A 403 -7.38 5.93 -13.14
CA GLY A 403 -7.50 5.71 -11.69
C GLY A 403 -7.96 4.29 -11.36
N LEU A 404 -7.99 4.01 -10.07
CA LEU A 404 -8.50 2.75 -9.50
C LEU A 404 -9.81 2.98 -8.72
N GLY A 405 -10.42 4.18 -8.87
CA GLY A 405 -11.60 4.54 -8.14
C GLY A 405 -11.32 5.14 -6.76
N TYR A 406 -12.30 5.04 -5.88
CA TYR A 406 -12.22 5.58 -4.52
C TYR A 406 -13.00 4.72 -3.53
N VAL A 407 -12.48 4.66 -2.28
CA VAL A 407 -13.15 4.01 -1.16
C VAL A 407 -13.73 5.03 -0.18
N VAL A 408 -14.77 4.63 0.54
CA VAL A 408 -15.42 5.44 1.58
C VAL A 408 -14.83 5.07 2.94
N ALA A 409 -13.94 5.89 3.48
CA ALA A 409 -13.23 5.59 4.74
C ALA A 409 -14.17 5.44 5.95
N THR A 410 -15.37 6.05 5.92
CA THR A 410 -16.37 5.94 6.99
C THR A 410 -17.42 4.85 6.74
N ASN A 411 -17.19 3.92 5.82
CA ASN A 411 -18.16 2.88 5.44
C ASN A 411 -18.74 2.12 6.64
N GLN A 412 -17.90 1.68 7.59
CA GLN A 412 -18.37 0.93 8.75
C GLN A 412 -19.23 1.76 9.72
N PHE A 413 -19.10 3.10 9.70
CA PHE A 413 -19.97 3.98 10.50
C PHE A 413 -21.37 4.09 9.92
N ILE A 414 -21.53 3.97 8.61
CA ILE A 414 -22.83 3.99 7.91
C ILE A 414 -23.75 2.88 8.42
N ARG A 415 -23.22 1.77 8.91
CA ARG A 415 -23.96 0.67 9.54
C ARG A 415 -24.90 1.14 10.65
N VAL A 416 -24.49 2.13 11.43
CA VAL A 416 -25.29 2.64 12.57
C VAL A 416 -26.13 3.84 12.16
N ALA A 417 -25.49 4.83 11.53
CA ALA A 417 -26.14 6.02 10.99
C ALA A 417 -25.19 6.67 9.97
N ARG A 418 -25.73 7.21 8.88
CA ARG A 418 -24.92 7.94 7.91
C ARG A 418 -24.32 9.18 8.58
N PRO A 419 -22.98 9.30 8.65
CA PRO A 419 -22.35 10.47 9.23
C PRO A 419 -22.59 11.71 8.35
N GLU A 420 -22.55 12.90 8.93
CA GLU A 420 -22.65 14.15 8.17
C GLU A 420 -21.40 14.38 7.29
N ARG A 421 -20.24 13.89 7.75
CA ARG A 421 -18.92 14.09 7.13
C ARG A 421 -18.29 12.75 6.81
N THR A 422 -17.45 12.73 5.77
CA THR A 422 -16.73 11.52 5.38
C THR A 422 -15.40 11.89 4.71
N ILE A 423 -14.58 10.87 4.44
CA ILE A 423 -13.41 10.97 3.57
C ILE A 423 -13.59 9.96 2.43
N PHE A 424 -13.45 10.44 1.19
CA PHE A 424 -13.29 9.59 0.04
C PHE A 424 -11.81 9.46 -0.28
N THR A 425 -11.27 8.25 -0.25
CA THR A 425 -9.87 7.98 -0.55
C THR A 425 -9.75 7.46 -1.97
N ALA A 426 -9.22 8.27 -2.88
CA ALA A 426 -8.99 7.90 -4.28
C ALA A 426 -7.60 7.31 -4.46
N TYR A 427 -7.50 6.29 -5.32
CA TYR A 427 -6.28 5.57 -5.64
C TYR A 427 -5.95 5.69 -7.13
N ALA A 428 -4.66 5.85 -7.44
CA ALA A 428 -4.18 5.78 -8.81
C ALA A 428 -2.83 5.06 -8.87
N ALA A 429 -2.80 3.93 -9.57
CA ALA A 429 -1.57 3.29 -10.02
C ALA A 429 -1.13 3.99 -11.31
N LEU A 430 0.01 4.69 -11.24
CA LEU A 430 0.46 5.54 -12.34
C LEU A 430 1.34 4.75 -13.31
N ASN A 431 0.68 4.13 -14.30
CA ASN A 431 1.31 3.22 -15.28
C ASN A 431 1.19 3.69 -16.74
N HIS A 432 0.92 4.97 -16.96
CA HIS A 432 0.77 5.55 -18.30
C HIS A 432 2.09 5.71 -19.06
N ASP A 433 3.23 5.55 -18.38
CA ASP A 433 4.59 5.54 -18.93
C ASP A 433 5.47 4.64 -18.05
N THR A 434 6.76 4.55 -18.36
CA THR A 434 7.70 3.82 -17.52
C THR A 434 7.72 4.38 -16.09
N PRO A 435 7.88 3.55 -15.05
CA PRO A 435 7.90 4.03 -13.67
C PRO A 435 8.93 5.16 -13.43
N GLN A 436 10.06 5.15 -14.15
CA GLN A 436 11.08 6.19 -14.06
C GLN A 436 10.60 7.52 -14.64
N ALA A 437 9.94 7.50 -15.79
CA ALA A 437 9.38 8.70 -16.42
C ALA A 437 8.26 9.30 -15.55
N VAL A 438 7.35 8.47 -15.06
CA VAL A 438 6.27 8.88 -14.15
C VAL A 438 6.83 9.51 -12.86
N ARG A 439 7.84 8.90 -12.24
CA ARG A 439 8.47 9.49 -11.04
C ARG A 439 9.04 10.88 -11.30
N ARG A 440 9.63 11.10 -12.48
CA ARG A 440 10.15 12.41 -12.89
C ARG A 440 9.03 13.43 -13.02
N GLN A 441 7.92 13.05 -13.69
CA GLN A 441 6.72 13.89 -13.79
C GLN A 441 6.17 14.25 -12.41
N LEU A 442 6.07 13.29 -11.49
CA LEU A 442 5.59 13.51 -10.12
C LEU A 442 6.46 14.47 -9.29
N LEU A 443 7.78 14.50 -9.55
CA LEU A 443 8.69 15.44 -8.89
C LEU A 443 8.49 16.87 -9.38
N GLU A 444 8.16 17.03 -10.65
CA GLU A 444 8.00 18.33 -11.33
C GLU A 444 6.56 18.84 -11.28
N ALA A 445 5.58 17.95 -11.02
CA ALA A 445 4.16 18.27 -11.03
C ALA A 445 3.80 19.33 -9.98
N SER A 446 3.02 20.31 -10.42
CA SER A 446 2.40 21.32 -9.56
C SER A 446 1.30 20.70 -8.70
N ASP A 447 0.94 21.40 -7.61
CA ASP A 447 -0.17 20.97 -6.73
C ASP A 447 -1.50 20.85 -7.49
N GLU A 448 -1.71 21.72 -8.48
CA GLU A 448 -2.91 21.69 -9.34
C GLU A 448 -2.94 20.45 -10.23
N GLU A 449 -1.83 20.06 -10.85
CA GLU A 449 -1.73 18.86 -11.68
C GLU A 449 -1.93 17.60 -10.86
N LEU A 450 -1.35 17.53 -9.65
CA LEU A 450 -1.58 16.42 -8.72
C LEU A 450 -3.03 16.35 -8.27
N LEU A 451 -3.67 17.49 -7.99
CA LEU A 451 -5.08 17.55 -7.62
C LEU A 451 -5.99 17.07 -8.74
N GLN A 452 -5.72 17.45 -9.99
CA GLN A 452 -6.48 16.99 -11.15
C GLN A 452 -6.35 15.48 -11.35
N LEU A 453 -5.13 14.96 -11.23
CA LEU A 453 -4.87 13.53 -11.33
C LEU A 453 -5.58 12.74 -10.22
N ALA A 454 -5.55 13.26 -8.98
CA ALA A 454 -6.20 12.66 -7.82
C ALA A 454 -7.73 12.64 -7.93
N ALA A 455 -8.32 13.67 -8.52
CA ALA A 455 -9.79 13.85 -8.55
C ALA A 455 -10.46 13.22 -9.78
N GLN A 456 -9.73 12.66 -10.73
CA GLN A 456 -10.28 12.25 -12.04
C GLN A 456 -11.52 11.35 -11.94
N ASP A 457 -11.49 10.32 -11.08
CA ASP A 457 -12.59 9.37 -10.91
C ASP A 457 -13.79 10.01 -10.20
N LEU A 458 -13.54 10.83 -9.19
CA LEU A 458 -14.56 11.58 -8.47
C LEU A 458 -15.25 12.61 -9.37
N LEU A 459 -14.49 13.30 -10.23
CA LEU A 459 -15.05 14.22 -11.21
C LEU A 459 -15.84 13.49 -12.31
N THR A 460 -15.41 12.30 -12.72
CA THR A 460 -16.19 11.47 -13.65
C THR A 460 -17.50 11.00 -13.01
N ALA A 461 -17.47 10.63 -11.74
CA ALA A 461 -18.64 10.17 -11.01
C ALA A 461 -19.64 11.30 -10.72
N TYR A 462 -19.17 12.46 -10.27
CA TYR A 462 -20.02 13.52 -9.71
C TYR A 462 -19.97 14.85 -10.47
N GLY A 463 -19.08 14.98 -11.46
CA GLY A 463 -18.85 16.24 -12.19
C GLY A 463 -18.18 17.32 -11.33
N GLU A 464 -18.05 18.52 -11.89
CA GLU A 464 -17.45 19.68 -11.20
C GLU A 464 -18.19 20.09 -9.92
N GLY A 465 -19.45 19.67 -9.77
CA GLY A 465 -20.22 19.90 -8.54
C GLY A 465 -19.64 19.22 -7.32
N PHE A 466 -18.79 18.21 -7.48
CA PHE A 466 -18.09 17.51 -6.40
C PHE A 466 -17.33 18.45 -5.48
N TRP A 467 -16.66 19.46 -6.03
CA TRP A 467 -15.86 20.42 -5.26
C TRP A 467 -16.64 21.17 -4.17
N ARG A 468 -17.98 21.28 -4.33
CA ARG A 468 -18.85 21.92 -3.34
C ARG A 468 -18.97 21.12 -2.04
N HIS A 469 -18.62 19.85 -2.08
CA HIS A 469 -18.67 18.95 -0.92
C HIS A 469 -17.31 18.84 -0.21
N VAL A 470 -16.22 19.24 -0.87
CA VAL A 470 -14.85 19.03 -0.39
C VAL A 470 -14.36 20.23 0.44
N SER A 471 -13.88 19.96 1.64
CA SER A 471 -13.28 20.95 2.55
C SER A 471 -11.76 21.01 2.48
N HIS A 472 -11.11 19.85 2.26
CA HIS A 472 -9.66 19.71 2.17
C HIS A 472 -9.29 18.47 1.34
N VAL A 473 -8.10 18.48 0.74
CA VAL A 473 -7.54 17.30 0.07
C VAL A 473 -6.12 17.06 0.58
N ASP A 474 -5.85 15.85 1.05
CA ASP A 474 -4.49 15.38 1.36
C ASP A 474 -4.03 14.38 0.30
N ILE A 475 -2.91 14.68 -0.36
CA ILE A 475 -2.36 13.87 -1.45
C ILE A 475 -1.04 13.25 -1.00
N THR A 476 -0.98 11.94 -0.96
CA THR A 476 0.23 11.17 -0.69
C THR A 476 0.81 10.64 -2.00
N VAL A 477 1.99 11.12 -2.37
CA VAL A 477 2.75 10.69 -3.55
C VAL A 477 3.76 9.62 -3.13
N ARG A 478 3.59 8.40 -3.64
CA ARG A 478 4.49 7.26 -3.41
C ARG A 478 5.25 6.94 -4.70
N GLY A 479 6.42 7.54 -4.89
CA GLY A 479 7.23 7.33 -6.10
C GLY A 479 7.70 5.87 -6.28
N HIS A 480 7.79 5.11 -5.19
CA HIS A 480 8.18 3.69 -5.16
C HIS A 480 7.19 2.93 -4.28
N GLY A 481 5.90 2.95 -4.67
CA GLY A 481 4.82 2.40 -3.84
C GLY A 481 4.85 0.89 -3.70
N MET A 482 5.01 0.17 -4.81
CA MET A 482 4.89 -1.29 -4.85
C MET A 482 5.93 -1.88 -5.82
N SER A 483 6.57 -2.99 -5.44
CA SER A 483 7.37 -3.78 -6.38
C SER A 483 6.47 -4.49 -7.39
N VAL A 484 6.94 -4.57 -8.64
CA VAL A 484 6.20 -5.15 -9.76
C VAL A 484 6.66 -6.58 -10.00
N PRO A 485 5.75 -7.59 -10.00
CA PRO A 485 6.09 -8.98 -10.30
C PRO A 485 6.25 -9.16 -11.82
N LYS A 486 7.38 -8.69 -12.35
CA LYS A 486 7.74 -8.82 -13.77
C LYS A 486 8.00 -10.26 -14.16
N PRO A 487 7.90 -10.60 -15.46
CA PRO A 487 8.33 -11.89 -15.97
C PRO A 487 9.77 -12.24 -15.54
N GLY A 488 9.94 -13.47 -15.01
CA GLY A 488 11.21 -14.01 -14.56
C GLY A 488 11.62 -13.63 -13.12
N TYR A 489 10.91 -12.75 -12.44
CA TYR A 489 11.30 -12.28 -11.11
C TYR A 489 11.30 -13.40 -10.04
N LEU A 490 10.32 -14.29 -10.06
CA LEU A 490 10.20 -15.36 -9.05
C LEU A 490 11.30 -16.43 -9.16
N SER A 491 11.88 -16.59 -10.33
CA SER A 491 12.97 -17.52 -10.63
C SER A 491 14.36 -16.85 -10.61
N ASP A 492 14.44 -15.56 -10.28
CA ASP A 492 15.71 -14.85 -10.19
C ASP A 492 16.61 -15.44 -9.11
N GLU A 493 17.85 -15.83 -9.51
CA GLU A 493 18.80 -16.50 -8.62
C GLU A 493 19.25 -15.63 -7.45
N ALA A 494 19.39 -14.31 -7.67
CA ALA A 494 19.76 -13.38 -6.61
C ALA A 494 18.65 -13.26 -5.56
N LEU A 495 17.39 -13.21 -6.00
CA LEU A 495 16.24 -13.23 -5.10
C LEU A 495 16.20 -14.52 -4.26
N LEU A 496 16.39 -15.69 -4.89
CA LEU A 496 16.42 -16.98 -4.20
C LEU A 496 17.57 -17.04 -3.19
N LYS A 497 18.72 -16.50 -3.52
CA LYS A 497 19.87 -16.39 -2.61
C LYS A 497 19.54 -15.54 -1.39
N ILE A 498 18.93 -14.36 -1.56
CA ILE A 498 18.54 -13.48 -0.44
C ILE A 498 17.52 -14.20 0.47
N ARG A 499 16.53 -14.87 -0.08
CA ARG A 499 15.53 -15.63 0.69
C ARG A 499 16.15 -16.73 1.55
N SER A 500 17.19 -17.38 1.05
CA SER A 500 17.85 -18.50 1.73
C SER A 500 18.90 -18.08 2.76
N GLN A 501 19.22 -16.80 2.85
CA GLN A 501 20.25 -16.32 3.78
C GLN A 501 19.95 -16.66 5.23
N ASN A 502 21.01 -17.10 5.93
CA ASN A 502 21.05 -17.31 7.37
C ASN A 502 22.25 -16.54 7.93
N GLY A 503 22.23 -16.17 9.19
CA GLY A 503 23.32 -15.45 9.87
C GLY A 503 22.85 -14.14 10.48
N GLY A 504 23.79 -13.23 10.72
CA GLY A 504 23.52 -11.97 11.43
C GLY A 504 22.64 -10.97 10.64
N LEU A 505 22.68 -11.00 9.29
CA LEU A 505 21.88 -10.13 8.43
C LEU A 505 20.78 -10.93 7.74
N LEU A 506 19.52 -10.56 8.00
CA LEU A 506 18.32 -11.17 7.44
C LEU A 506 17.48 -10.11 6.73
N PHE A 507 16.86 -10.48 5.60
CA PHE A 507 15.94 -9.62 4.87
C PHE A 507 14.50 -10.04 5.14
N ALA A 508 13.62 -9.05 5.26
CA ALA A 508 12.21 -9.22 5.59
C ALA A 508 11.36 -8.14 4.92
N HIS A 509 11.01 -8.31 3.66
CA HIS A 509 10.16 -7.37 2.91
C HIS A 509 9.33 -8.11 1.87
N SER A 510 8.18 -7.57 1.48
CA SER A 510 7.34 -8.12 0.39
C SER A 510 8.07 -8.18 -0.95
N ASP A 511 9.12 -7.39 -1.17
CA ASP A 511 9.99 -7.48 -2.34
C ASP A 511 10.61 -8.87 -2.55
N LEU A 512 10.77 -9.63 -1.46
CA LEU A 512 11.23 -11.02 -1.55
C LEU A 512 10.26 -11.93 -2.32
N SER A 513 9.04 -11.48 -2.53
CA SER A 513 8.02 -12.13 -3.37
C SER A 513 7.65 -11.29 -4.59
N SER A 514 8.02 -10.00 -4.62
CA SER A 514 7.52 -8.96 -5.52
C SER A 514 6.01 -8.75 -5.48
N TYR A 515 5.33 -9.27 -4.47
CA TYR A 515 3.92 -9.06 -4.22
C TYR A 515 3.76 -8.17 -3.00
N SER A 516 3.45 -6.89 -3.24
CA SER A 516 3.41 -5.86 -2.20
C SER A 516 2.12 -5.90 -1.38
N VAL A 517 1.69 -7.10 -0.98
CA VAL A 517 0.53 -7.32 -0.13
C VAL A 517 0.95 -7.59 1.32
N PHE A 518 0.03 -7.33 2.25
CA PHE A 518 0.28 -7.43 3.69
C PHE A 518 0.73 -8.84 4.11
N GLU A 519 0.12 -9.87 3.54
CA GLU A 519 0.39 -11.27 3.85
C GLU A 519 1.83 -11.68 3.52
N GLU A 520 2.35 -11.21 2.39
CA GLU A 520 3.74 -11.45 1.99
C GLU A 520 4.72 -10.72 2.92
N ALA A 521 4.44 -9.46 3.24
CA ALA A 521 5.27 -8.69 4.14
C ALA A 521 5.34 -9.32 5.53
N LEU A 522 4.19 -9.70 6.11
CA LEU A 522 4.12 -10.36 7.40
C LEU A 522 4.85 -11.70 7.37
N TYR A 523 4.68 -12.51 6.32
CA TYR A 523 5.33 -13.81 6.17
C TYR A 523 6.85 -13.67 6.24
N TRP A 524 7.44 -12.80 5.42
CA TRP A 524 8.90 -12.63 5.41
C TRP A 524 9.42 -12.01 6.73
N GLY A 525 8.63 -11.17 7.37
CA GLY A 525 8.92 -10.68 8.72
C GLY A 525 9.02 -11.82 9.73
N VAL A 526 8.02 -12.70 9.76
CA VAL A 526 8.00 -13.86 10.67
C VAL A 526 9.11 -14.86 10.32
N GLU A 527 9.38 -15.15 9.06
CA GLU A 527 10.47 -16.06 8.66
C GLU A 527 11.85 -15.52 9.09
N ALA A 528 12.08 -14.21 9.00
CA ALA A 528 13.31 -13.61 9.52
C ALA A 528 13.37 -13.72 11.05
N ALA A 529 12.27 -13.47 11.76
CA ALA A 529 12.19 -13.62 13.21
C ALA A 529 12.44 -15.08 13.66
N ARG A 530 11.91 -16.06 12.93
CA ARG A 530 12.17 -17.47 13.20
C ARG A 530 13.66 -17.85 13.08
N LYS A 531 14.37 -17.26 12.10
CA LYS A 531 15.82 -17.46 11.97
C LYS A 531 16.62 -16.84 13.12
N VAL A 532 16.13 -15.74 13.72
CA VAL A 532 16.72 -15.16 14.94
C VAL A 532 16.54 -16.07 16.17
N LEU A 533 15.42 -16.80 16.22
CA LEU A 533 15.09 -17.69 17.35
C LEU A 533 15.74 -19.09 17.23
N ALA A 534 16.25 -19.47 16.07
CA ALA A 534 16.86 -20.78 15.80
C ALA A 534 18.30 -20.84 16.31
#